data_be485d38d3d43da6435fc7510da5a736
#
_entry.id   be485d38d3d43da6435fc7510da5a736
#
_cell.length_a   1.000
_cell.length_b   1.000
_cell.length_c   1.000
_cell.angle_alpha   90.00
_cell.angle_beta   90.00
_cell.angle_gamma   90.00
#
_symmetry.space_group_name_H-M   'P 1'
#
loop_
_entity.id
_entity.type
_entity.pdbx_description
1 polymer ?
#
loop_
_entity_poly.entity_id
_entity_poly.type
_entity_poly.pdbx_seq_one_letter_code
_entity_poly.pdbx_strand_id
1 'polypeptide(L)'
;IVIGHAHLDHTGFLPVLTKYGYKGPIYCTEPTLPMMNLIQLDAIKVAGAQGRTPMYAERDVHQIMRQTIGLSYGTVTDISPDIKLVLANAGHILGSASCHFHIGNGDHNFVYSGDIKYGKSMLLESADTRFPRVETLLVESTYGAKEDIQPSREEVEGAFIKSVNEILKGGGKVLIPIPAVGRAQELMMVIDKYMKSGQLTESPVFMEGMIQEATAIHEAHPEYLERSLKQKILETDDNPFDSEYFTNIEHADSRDEPLREDSPCIVIATSGMLEGGPVLEYFRNFAPDKKNKILFVSYQVNGTLGRRVMDGARQVTIMGQDGKVQVVTINCGTEKLEGFSGHSDYNQLMSYVQRLRPKLRRVLVNHGERRKSQNLSSSIN
;
A
#
# COMPACT_ATOMS: atom_id res chain seq x y z
N ILE A 1 -13.97 -2.12 18.58
CA ILE A 1 -13.46 -2.42 17.23
C ILE A 1 -11.94 -2.47 17.28
N VAL A 2 -11.33 -3.40 16.52
CA VAL A 2 -9.87 -3.47 16.38
C VAL A 2 -9.52 -3.39 14.90
N ILE A 3 -8.56 -2.54 14.57
CA ILE A 3 -8.11 -2.28 13.18
C ILE A 3 -6.69 -2.81 13.01
N GLY A 4 -6.51 -3.69 12.03
CA GLY A 4 -5.21 -4.28 11.71
C GLY A 4 -4.30 -3.31 10.95
N HIS A 5 -4.82 -2.47 10.05
CA HIS A 5 -4.05 -1.48 9.30
C HIS A 5 -4.95 -0.43 8.63
N ALA A 6 -4.34 0.61 8.04
CA ALA A 6 -5.03 1.81 7.62
C ALA A 6 -5.74 1.75 6.26
N HIS A 7 -5.51 0.75 5.40
CA HIS A 7 -6.11 0.72 4.07
C HIS A 7 -7.63 0.85 4.08
N LEU A 8 -8.17 1.45 3.03
CA LEU A 8 -9.57 1.88 2.97
C LEU A 8 -10.57 0.72 3.01
N ASP A 9 -10.23 -0.44 2.47
CA ASP A 9 -11.04 -1.67 2.51
C ASP A 9 -11.16 -2.25 3.93
N HIS A 10 -10.27 -1.86 4.86
CA HIS A 10 -10.33 -2.22 6.28
C HIS A 10 -10.91 -1.11 7.16
N THR A 11 -10.81 0.15 6.76
CA THR A 11 -11.16 1.32 7.60
C THR A 11 -12.26 2.19 7.04
N GLY A 12 -12.56 2.10 5.75
CA GLY A 12 -13.46 3.02 5.06
C GLY A 12 -14.91 2.99 5.54
N PHE A 13 -15.32 1.92 6.24
CA PHE A 13 -16.66 1.83 6.81
C PHE A 13 -16.76 2.37 8.24
N LEU A 14 -15.65 2.64 8.92
CA LEU A 14 -15.64 3.14 10.30
C LEU A 14 -16.42 4.47 10.46
N PRO A 15 -16.20 5.50 9.60
CA PRO A 15 -16.95 6.74 9.73
C PRO A 15 -18.45 6.58 9.53
N VAL A 16 -18.87 5.57 8.75
CA VAL A 16 -20.28 5.22 8.61
C VAL A 16 -20.86 4.70 9.92
N LEU A 17 -20.11 3.85 10.65
CA LEU A 17 -20.54 3.32 11.94
C LEU A 17 -20.76 4.46 12.95
N THR A 18 -19.85 5.45 13.02
CA THR A 18 -20.03 6.62 13.90
C THR A 18 -21.20 7.47 13.49
N LYS A 19 -21.40 7.71 12.21
CA LYS A 19 -22.59 8.40 11.67
C LYS A 19 -23.89 7.74 12.11
N TYR A 20 -23.91 6.41 12.25
CA TYR A 20 -25.06 5.64 12.74
C TYR A 20 -25.03 5.35 14.25
N GLY A 21 -24.19 6.06 15.01
CA GLY A 21 -24.27 6.11 16.47
C GLY A 21 -23.29 5.20 17.22
N TYR A 22 -22.30 4.59 16.55
CA TYR A 22 -21.25 3.86 17.26
C TYR A 22 -20.42 4.83 18.12
N LYS A 23 -20.30 4.52 19.41
CA LYS A 23 -19.56 5.34 20.41
C LYS A 23 -18.48 4.55 21.18
N GLY A 24 -18.32 3.28 20.83
CA GLY A 24 -17.31 2.42 21.49
C GLY A 24 -15.87 2.76 21.09
N PRO A 25 -14.87 2.25 21.80
CA PRO A 25 -13.47 2.45 21.49
C PRO A 25 -13.08 1.72 20.20
N ILE A 26 -12.08 2.27 19.52
CA ILE A 26 -11.42 1.69 18.37
C ILE A 26 -9.94 1.54 18.72
N TYR A 27 -9.37 0.37 18.52
CA TYR A 27 -7.96 0.08 18.82
C TYR A 27 -7.19 -0.16 17.53
N CYS A 28 -6.04 0.46 17.39
CA CYS A 28 -5.09 0.23 16.30
C CYS A 28 -3.67 0.54 16.78
N THR A 29 -2.67 0.38 15.92
CA THR A 29 -1.32 0.88 16.23
C THR A 29 -1.26 2.41 16.13
N GLU A 30 -0.29 3.01 16.81
CA GLU A 30 -0.08 4.45 16.81
C GLU A 30 0.00 5.06 15.39
N PRO A 31 0.83 4.55 14.45
CA PRO A 31 0.91 5.14 13.11
C PRO A 31 -0.32 4.82 12.22
N THR A 32 -1.10 3.80 12.54
CA THR A 32 -2.34 3.50 11.81
C THR A 32 -3.35 4.64 11.97
N LEU A 33 -3.37 5.33 13.10
CA LEU A 33 -4.33 6.40 13.37
C LEU A 33 -4.18 7.59 12.39
N PRO A 34 -3.04 8.29 12.28
CA PRO A 34 -2.87 9.38 11.34
C PRO A 34 -2.98 8.91 9.88
N MET A 35 -2.52 7.70 9.57
CA MET A 35 -2.62 7.14 8.23
C MET A 35 -4.08 6.88 7.82
N MET A 36 -4.90 6.34 8.72
CA MET A 36 -6.32 6.12 8.52
C MET A 36 -7.07 7.45 8.31
N ASN A 37 -6.72 8.48 9.10
CA ASN A 37 -7.28 9.82 8.94
C ASN A 37 -7.00 10.38 7.54
N LEU A 38 -5.74 10.31 7.10
CA LEU A 38 -5.31 10.76 5.77
C LEU A 38 -6.13 10.09 4.65
N ILE A 39 -6.20 8.76 4.67
CA ILE A 39 -6.88 7.99 3.63
C ILE A 39 -8.40 8.22 3.64
N GLN A 40 -9.02 8.32 4.81
CA GLN A 40 -10.47 8.55 4.91
C GLN A 40 -10.88 9.95 4.43
N LEU A 41 -10.06 10.97 4.72
CA LEU A 41 -10.30 12.34 4.22
C LEU A 41 -10.09 12.41 2.70
N ASP A 42 -9.10 11.73 2.16
CA ASP A 42 -8.90 11.65 0.71
C ASP A 42 -10.06 10.95 0.00
N ALA A 43 -10.59 9.88 0.59
CA ALA A 43 -11.75 9.17 0.03
C ALA A 43 -12.98 10.09 -0.14
N ILE A 44 -13.18 11.07 0.75
CA ILE A 44 -14.23 12.10 0.62
C ILE A 44 -13.95 12.99 -0.61
N LYS A 45 -12.69 13.47 -0.74
CA LYS A 45 -12.27 14.32 -1.87
C LYS A 45 -12.42 13.60 -3.21
N VAL A 46 -11.96 12.36 -3.28
CA VAL A 46 -12.05 11.51 -4.49
C VAL A 46 -13.51 11.26 -4.88
N ALA A 47 -14.38 10.94 -3.93
CA ALA A 47 -15.82 10.77 -4.20
C ALA A 47 -16.42 12.05 -4.78
N GLY A 48 -16.12 13.21 -4.19
CA GLY A 48 -16.59 14.52 -4.68
C GLY A 48 -16.08 14.83 -6.09
N ALA A 49 -14.81 14.61 -6.36
CA ALA A 49 -14.22 14.80 -7.68
C ALA A 49 -14.82 13.89 -8.76
N GLN A 50 -15.31 12.71 -8.38
CA GLN A 50 -16.00 11.77 -9.26
C GLN A 50 -17.52 12.05 -9.36
N GLY A 51 -18.03 13.16 -8.78
CA GLY A 51 -19.46 13.50 -8.77
C GLY A 51 -20.32 12.56 -7.93
N ARG A 52 -19.70 11.75 -7.05
CA ARG A 52 -20.39 10.84 -6.14
C ARG A 52 -20.60 11.49 -4.77
N THR A 53 -21.73 11.22 -4.14
CA THR A 53 -21.95 11.64 -2.75
C THR A 53 -21.14 10.76 -1.81
N PRO A 54 -20.24 11.32 -0.98
CA PRO A 54 -19.49 10.53 0.02
C PRO A 54 -20.45 9.86 1.02
N MET A 55 -20.13 8.66 1.46
CA MET A 55 -20.94 7.91 2.44
C MET A 55 -20.93 8.58 3.83
N TYR A 56 -19.89 9.36 4.13
CA TYR A 56 -19.64 10.03 5.40
C TYR A 56 -19.02 11.41 5.16
N ALA A 57 -19.01 12.25 6.16
CA ALA A 57 -18.41 13.59 6.14
C ALA A 57 -17.13 13.65 7.00
N GLU A 58 -16.35 14.72 6.87
CA GLU A 58 -15.13 14.96 7.66
C GLU A 58 -15.37 14.88 9.17
N ARG A 59 -16.53 15.39 9.65
CA ARG A 59 -16.91 15.31 11.07
C ARG A 59 -16.98 13.87 11.58
N ASP A 60 -17.38 12.92 10.72
CA ASP A 60 -17.50 11.50 11.06
C ASP A 60 -16.10 10.89 11.17
N VAL A 61 -15.16 11.30 10.32
CA VAL A 61 -13.73 10.94 10.38
C VAL A 61 -13.11 11.50 11.67
N HIS A 62 -13.34 12.79 11.97
CA HIS A 62 -12.84 13.39 13.22
C HIS A 62 -13.41 12.70 14.46
N GLN A 63 -14.63 12.17 14.39
CA GLN A 63 -15.19 11.40 15.50
C GLN A 63 -14.46 10.07 15.68
N ILE A 64 -14.08 9.38 14.59
CA ILE A 64 -13.23 8.18 14.63
C ILE A 64 -11.91 8.49 15.35
N MET A 65 -11.24 9.59 15.00
CA MET A 65 -9.97 9.97 15.63
C MET A 65 -10.09 10.12 17.16
N ARG A 66 -11.19 10.68 17.65
CA ARG A 66 -11.43 10.84 19.10
C ARG A 66 -11.75 9.54 19.83
N GLN A 67 -12.25 8.53 19.13
CA GLN A 67 -12.60 7.22 19.70
C GLN A 67 -11.47 6.20 19.57
N THR A 68 -10.43 6.53 18.78
CA THR A 68 -9.33 5.62 18.50
C THR A 68 -8.23 5.73 19.56
N ILE A 69 -7.82 4.57 20.04
CA ILE A 69 -6.74 4.38 21.02
C ILE A 69 -5.57 3.72 20.27
N GLY A 70 -4.45 4.47 20.16
CA GLY A 70 -3.19 3.96 19.60
C GLY A 70 -2.49 3.05 20.60
N LEU A 71 -2.02 1.91 20.14
CA LEU A 71 -1.29 0.93 20.93
C LEU A 71 0.04 0.61 20.26
N SER A 72 1.10 0.49 21.05
CA SER A 72 2.40 0.01 20.56
C SER A 72 2.39 -1.52 20.37
N TYR A 73 3.23 -2.03 19.46
CA TYR A 73 3.41 -3.47 19.30
C TYR A 73 3.84 -4.15 20.61
N GLY A 74 3.32 -5.34 20.84
CA GLY A 74 3.63 -6.18 21.98
C GLY A 74 2.98 -5.75 23.31
N THR A 75 2.30 -4.61 23.34
CA THR A 75 1.59 -4.15 24.56
C THR A 75 0.33 -4.97 24.78
N VAL A 76 0.20 -5.56 26.00
CA VAL A 76 -1.01 -6.29 26.40
C VAL A 76 -2.03 -5.28 26.91
N THR A 77 -3.19 -5.22 26.26
CA THR A 77 -4.25 -4.27 26.57
C THR A 77 -5.55 -4.98 26.87
N ASP A 78 -6.17 -4.70 28.01
CA ASP A 78 -7.52 -5.18 28.33
C ASP A 78 -8.55 -4.37 27.52
N ILE A 79 -9.21 -5.00 26.55
CA ILE A 79 -10.22 -4.35 25.69
C ILE A 79 -11.66 -4.68 26.12
N SER A 80 -11.82 -5.70 26.96
CA SER A 80 -13.02 -6.02 27.68
C SER A 80 -12.63 -6.83 28.93
N PRO A 81 -13.54 -7.06 29.89
CA PRO A 81 -13.21 -7.79 31.13
C PRO A 81 -12.60 -9.17 30.93
N ASP A 82 -12.89 -9.81 29.82
CA ASP A 82 -12.50 -11.18 29.48
C ASP A 82 -11.66 -11.27 28.19
N ILE A 83 -11.28 -10.15 27.57
CA ILE A 83 -10.48 -10.14 26.33
C ILE A 83 -9.29 -9.19 26.47
N LYS A 84 -8.09 -9.76 26.26
CA LYS A 84 -6.85 -8.97 26.09
C LYS A 84 -6.42 -8.99 24.64
N LEU A 85 -5.93 -7.85 24.18
CA LEU A 85 -5.40 -7.64 22.83
C LEU A 85 -3.89 -7.40 22.88
N VAL A 86 -3.17 -8.02 21.95
CA VAL A 86 -1.78 -7.69 21.62
C VAL A 86 -1.69 -7.48 20.13
N LEU A 87 -1.13 -6.35 19.70
CA LEU A 87 -0.83 -6.06 18.32
C LEU A 87 0.62 -6.47 18.00
N ALA A 88 0.81 -7.26 16.95
CA ALA A 88 2.12 -7.72 16.49
C ALA A 88 2.35 -7.26 15.05
N ASN A 89 3.59 -6.92 14.68
CA ASN A 89 3.89 -6.45 13.33
C ASN A 89 3.40 -7.44 12.25
N ALA A 90 2.64 -6.93 11.28
CA ALA A 90 2.15 -7.69 10.13
C ALA A 90 3.02 -7.49 8.87
N GLY A 91 3.91 -6.50 8.83
CA GLY A 91 4.88 -6.26 7.75
C GLY A 91 4.28 -5.75 6.43
N HIS A 92 2.99 -5.43 6.39
CA HIS A 92 2.26 -5.07 5.19
C HIS A 92 2.40 -3.58 4.80
N ILE A 93 2.02 -2.69 5.68
CA ILE A 93 2.25 -1.24 5.62
C ILE A 93 2.63 -0.72 7.00
N LEU A 94 3.04 0.55 7.10
CA LEU A 94 3.40 1.17 8.36
C LEU A 94 2.28 0.96 9.40
N GLY A 95 2.64 0.43 10.57
CA GLY A 95 1.71 0.16 11.66
C GLY A 95 0.78 -1.03 11.44
N SER A 96 0.87 -1.76 10.32
CA SER A 96 0.05 -2.95 10.12
C SER A 96 0.27 -4.00 11.20
N ALA A 97 -0.82 -4.55 11.73
CA ALA A 97 -0.78 -5.46 12.88
C ALA A 97 -1.58 -6.73 12.65
N SER A 98 -0.97 -7.85 13.04
CA SER A 98 -1.71 -9.06 13.38
C SER A 98 -2.29 -8.89 14.79
N CYS A 99 -3.60 -9.09 14.93
CA CYS A 99 -4.32 -8.88 16.18
C CYS A 99 -4.41 -10.20 16.94
N HIS A 100 -3.75 -10.31 18.08
CA HIS A 100 -3.76 -11.48 18.93
C HIS A 100 -4.70 -11.24 20.12
N PHE A 101 -5.77 -12.00 20.17
CA PHE A 101 -6.79 -11.95 21.21
C PHE A 101 -6.63 -13.11 22.19
N HIS A 102 -6.48 -12.79 23.47
CA HIS A 102 -6.57 -13.73 24.57
C HIS A 102 -7.97 -13.64 25.17
N ILE A 103 -8.74 -14.71 25.06
CA ILE A 103 -10.15 -14.77 25.45
C ILE A 103 -10.30 -15.63 26.69
N GLY A 104 -11.05 -15.12 27.67
CA GLY A 104 -11.22 -15.76 28.98
C GLY A 104 -9.89 -15.86 29.75
N ASN A 105 -9.83 -16.68 30.75
CA ASN A 105 -8.60 -16.97 31.53
C ASN A 105 -7.70 -18.01 30.86
N GLY A 106 -7.53 -17.90 29.53
CA GLY A 106 -6.76 -18.83 28.70
C GLY A 106 -7.66 -19.88 28.01
N ASP A 107 -8.96 -19.62 27.88
CA ASP A 107 -9.91 -20.52 27.24
C ASP A 107 -9.63 -20.61 25.72
N HIS A 108 -9.29 -19.49 25.09
CA HIS A 108 -9.03 -19.46 23.67
C HIS A 108 -8.07 -18.32 23.25
N ASN A 109 -7.20 -18.59 22.29
CA ASN A 109 -6.35 -17.58 21.67
C ASN A 109 -6.61 -17.54 20.18
N PHE A 110 -7.00 -16.38 19.70
CA PHE A 110 -7.34 -16.12 18.32
C PHE A 110 -6.38 -15.09 17.73
N VAL A 111 -5.83 -15.38 16.54
CA VAL A 111 -5.03 -14.42 15.78
C VAL A 111 -5.76 -14.10 14.48
N TYR A 112 -6.03 -12.83 14.27
CA TYR A 112 -6.37 -12.26 12.97
C TYR A 112 -5.10 -11.70 12.34
N SER A 113 -4.67 -12.25 11.21
CA SER A 113 -3.42 -11.82 10.58
C SER A 113 -3.45 -10.36 10.13
N GLY A 114 -4.63 -9.82 9.80
CA GLY A 114 -4.70 -8.68 8.91
C GLY A 114 -4.09 -9.06 7.55
N ASP A 115 -3.66 -8.06 6.80
CA ASP A 115 -2.85 -8.26 5.61
C ASP A 115 -1.39 -8.39 6.03
N ILE A 116 -0.69 -9.40 5.54
CA ILE A 116 0.65 -9.74 6.01
C ILE A 116 1.69 -9.79 4.90
N LYS A 117 2.91 -9.37 5.24
CA LYS A 117 4.11 -9.64 4.45
C LYS A 117 5.10 -10.46 5.28
N TYR A 118 5.13 -11.77 5.04
CA TYR A 118 6.08 -12.70 5.66
C TYR A 118 7.28 -12.90 4.72
N GLY A 119 8.04 -11.83 4.56
CA GLY A 119 9.22 -11.76 3.68
C GLY A 119 9.97 -10.46 3.88
N LYS A 120 11.16 -10.38 3.34
CA LYS A 120 12.01 -9.19 3.46
C LYS A 120 11.45 -8.02 2.65
N SER A 121 11.47 -6.84 3.24
CA SER A 121 11.19 -5.54 2.65
C SER A 121 12.32 -4.58 3.02
N MET A 122 12.53 -3.51 2.27
CA MET A 122 13.44 -2.44 2.69
C MET A 122 12.77 -1.49 3.69
N LEU A 123 11.44 -1.41 3.65
CA LEU A 123 10.67 -0.45 4.42
C LEU A 123 10.31 -1.00 5.81
N LEU A 124 9.91 -2.27 5.89
CA LEU A 124 9.32 -2.85 7.10
C LEU A 124 9.95 -4.21 7.44
N GLU A 125 9.93 -4.52 8.73
CA GLU A 125 10.26 -5.87 9.20
C GLU A 125 9.20 -6.88 8.74
N SER A 126 9.63 -8.14 8.56
CA SER A 126 8.74 -9.24 8.23
C SER A 126 7.66 -9.46 9.30
N ALA A 127 6.48 -9.96 8.91
CA ALA A 127 5.41 -10.28 9.83
C ALA A 127 5.86 -11.17 10.99
N ASP A 128 5.41 -10.86 12.20
CA ASP A 128 5.78 -11.60 13.40
C ASP A 128 4.99 -12.92 13.51
N THR A 129 5.68 -13.98 13.97
CA THR A 129 5.11 -15.32 14.24
C THR A 129 5.30 -15.74 15.70
N ARG A 130 5.79 -14.84 16.57
CA ARG A 130 6.13 -15.13 17.96
C ARG A 130 4.93 -15.04 18.90
N PHE A 131 3.82 -15.67 18.52
CA PHE A 131 2.66 -15.79 19.40
C PHE A 131 2.89 -16.90 20.44
N PRO A 132 2.78 -16.61 21.75
CA PRO A 132 3.00 -17.63 22.79
C PRO A 132 2.04 -18.81 22.64
N ARG A 133 0.78 -18.52 22.33
CA ARG A 133 -0.30 -19.47 22.16
C ARG A 133 -1.27 -18.98 21.08
N VAL A 134 -1.72 -19.87 20.21
CA VAL A 134 -2.74 -19.58 19.19
C VAL A 134 -3.49 -20.87 18.83
N GLU A 135 -4.79 -20.90 19.07
CA GLU A 135 -5.66 -22.03 18.70
C GLU A 135 -6.34 -21.82 17.36
N THR A 136 -6.75 -20.59 17.06
CA THR A 136 -7.37 -20.24 15.79
C THR A 136 -6.62 -19.10 15.11
N LEU A 137 -6.29 -19.32 13.85
CA LEU A 137 -5.74 -18.29 12.96
C LEU A 137 -6.76 -17.95 11.87
N LEU A 138 -7.07 -16.66 11.69
CA LEU A 138 -7.74 -16.13 10.51
C LEU A 138 -6.68 -15.43 9.65
N VAL A 139 -6.41 -15.97 8.46
CA VAL A 139 -5.32 -15.53 7.58
C VAL A 139 -5.83 -15.03 6.23
N GLU A 140 -5.17 -13.99 5.69
CA GLU A 140 -5.43 -13.49 4.35
C GLU A 140 -5.08 -14.50 3.25
N SER A 141 -5.57 -14.25 2.01
CA SER A 141 -5.30 -15.09 0.85
C SER A 141 -5.26 -14.32 -0.48
N THR A 142 -4.78 -13.07 -0.43
CA THR A 142 -4.65 -12.21 -1.63
C THR A 142 -3.84 -12.89 -2.73
N TYR A 143 -2.76 -13.56 -2.36
CA TYR A 143 -1.94 -14.40 -3.25
C TYR A 143 -2.00 -15.88 -2.81
N GLY A 144 -3.22 -16.41 -2.64
CA GLY A 144 -3.45 -17.76 -2.13
C GLY A 144 -3.41 -18.88 -3.17
N ALA A 145 -3.22 -18.60 -4.45
CA ALA A 145 -3.08 -19.61 -5.49
C ALA A 145 -1.64 -20.11 -5.57
N LYS A 146 -1.45 -21.40 -5.90
CA LYS A 146 -0.11 -22.01 -5.99
C LYS A 146 0.81 -21.34 -7.02
N GLU A 147 0.22 -20.74 -8.03
CA GLU A 147 0.88 -19.97 -9.08
C GLU A 147 1.26 -18.55 -8.64
N ASP A 148 0.73 -18.05 -7.53
CA ASP A 148 1.00 -16.70 -7.00
C ASP A 148 2.37 -16.67 -6.30
N ILE A 149 3.45 -16.86 -7.04
CA ILE A 149 4.83 -16.78 -6.57
C ILE A 149 5.44 -15.47 -7.04
N GLN A 150 5.98 -14.68 -6.12
CA GLN A 150 6.67 -13.44 -6.45
C GLN A 150 8.15 -13.70 -6.77
N PRO A 151 8.72 -12.98 -7.75
CA PRO A 151 10.16 -13.03 -8.00
C PRO A 151 10.96 -12.56 -6.77
N SER A 152 12.23 -12.90 -6.73
CA SER A 152 13.13 -12.40 -5.69
C SER A 152 13.26 -10.88 -5.74
N ARG A 153 13.62 -10.26 -4.63
CA ARG A 153 13.81 -8.82 -4.54
C ARG A 153 14.82 -8.30 -5.57
N GLU A 154 15.93 -9.01 -5.74
CA GLU A 154 16.99 -8.64 -6.69
C GLU A 154 16.49 -8.70 -8.14
N GLU A 155 15.71 -9.70 -8.50
CA GLU A 155 15.11 -9.81 -9.83
C GLU A 155 14.15 -8.67 -10.11
N VAL A 156 13.30 -8.30 -9.13
CA VAL A 156 12.33 -7.20 -9.25
C VAL A 156 13.02 -5.86 -9.39
N GLU A 157 14.01 -5.57 -8.53
CA GLU A 157 14.79 -4.34 -8.59
C GLU A 157 15.58 -4.25 -9.91
N GLY A 158 16.20 -5.34 -10.36
CA GLY A 158 16.90 -5.41 -11.65
C GLY A 158 16.00 -5.16 -12.84
N ALA A 159 14.79 -5.75 -12.85
CA ALA A 159 13.79 -5.54 -13.89
C ALA A 159 13.30 -4.08 -13.90
N PHE A 160 13.07 -3.49 -12.73
CA PHE A 160 12.70 -2.09 -12.58
C PHE A 160 13.75 -1.16 -13.19
N ILE A 161 15.02 -1.31 -12.78
CA ILE A 161 16.13 -0.50 -13.28
C ILE A 161 16.26 -0.60 -14.80
N LYS A 162 16.21 -1.82 -15.34
CA LYS A 162 16.29 -2.06 -16.78
C LYS A 162 15.17 -1.36 -17.51
N SER A 163 13.92 -1.53 -17.06
CA SER A 163 12.74 -0.96 -17.69
C SER A 163 12.75 0.57 -17.68
N VAL A 164 13.12 1.18 -16.55
CA VAL A 164 13.20 2.65 -16.41
C VAL A 164 14.34 3.22 -17.23
N ASN A 165 15.55 2.64 -17.15
CA ASN A 165 16.73 3.08 -17.91
C ASN A 165 16.50 3.07 -19.43
N GLU A 166 15.80 2.05 -19.95
CA GLU A 166 15.46 1.96 -21.37
C GLU A 166 14.68 3.19 -21.84
N ILE A 167 13.70 3.62 -21.06
CA ILE A 167 12.84 4.75 -21.39
C ILE A 167 13.57 6.08 -21.22
N LEU A 168 14.25 6.30 -20.10
CA LEU A 168 14.97 7.54 -19.82
C LEU A 168 16.07 7.81 -20.86
N LYS A 169 16.86 6.78 -21.22
CA LYS A 169 17.89 6.88 -22.28
C LYS A 169 17.32 7.12 -23.66
N GLY A 170 16.07 6.70 -23.90
CA GLY A 170 15.32 6.99 -25.13
C GLY A 170 14.68 8.38 -25.16
N GLY A 171 14.87 9.20 -24.12
CA GLY A 171 14.26 10.53 -24.00
C GLY A 171 12.77 10.49 -23.65
N GLY A 172 12.27 9.36 -23.13
CA GLY A 172 10.89 9.16 -22.72
C GLY A 172 10.67 9.39 -21.22
N LYS A 173 9.41 9.26 -20.79
CA LYS A 173 8.96 9.44 -19.42
C LYS A 173 8.35 8.15 -18.88
N VAL A 174 8.53 7.92 -17.59
CA VAL A 174 7.94 6.76 -16.90
C VAL A 174 6.87 7.26 -15.94
N LEU A 175 5.62 6.81 -16.13
CA LEU A 175 4.54 7.01 -15.18
C LEU A 175 4.37 5.75 -14.32
N ILE A 176 4.39 5.93 -13.01
CA ILE A 176 4.20 4.87 -12.04
C ILE A 176 2.95 5.16 -11.20
N PRO A 177 1.78 4.61 -11.58
CA PRO A 177 0.59 4.63 -10.75
C PRO A 177 0.84 3.85 -9.46
N ILE A 178 0.66 4.48 -8.30
CA ILE A 178 1.05 3.85 -7.03
C ILE A 178 0.07 4.20 -5.89
N PRO A 179 -0.19 3.28 -4.95
CA PRO A 179 -0.81 3.62 -3.67
C PRO A 179 0.13 4.52 -2.85
N ALA A 180 -0.42 5.56 -2.22
CA ALA A 180 0.36 6.53 -1.45
C ALA A 180 1.10 5.91 -0.25
N VAL A 181 0.53 4.84 0.33
CA VAL A 181 0.99 4.25 1.59
C VAL A 181 1.73 2.95 1.34
N GLY A 182 2.95 2.86 1.85
CA GLY A 182 3.82 1.69 1.83
C GLY A 182 4.52 1.48 0.49
N ARG A 183 3.78 1.39 -0.62
CA ARG A 183 4.40 1.12 -1.94
C ARG A 183 5.19 2.30 -2.49
N ALA A 184 4.69 3.53 -2.30
CA ALA A 184 5.42 4.73 -2.72
C ALA A 184 6.75 4.82 -1.97
N GLN A 185 6.76 4.66 -0.65
CA GLN A 185 7.97 4.72 0.18
C GLN A 185 8.97 3.61 -0.15
N GLU A 186 8.49 2.39 -0.39
CA GLU A 186 9.34 1.29 -0.84
C GLU A 186 10.03 1.61 -2.18
N LEU A 187 9.30 2.20 -3.12
CA LEU A 187 9.81 2.58 -4.43
C LEU A 187 10.78 3.75 -4.35
N MET A 188 10.51 4.75 -3.49
CA MET A 188 11.44 5.86 -3.22
C MET A 188 12.80 5.33 -2.77
N MET A 189 12.83 4.39 -1.83
CA MET A 189 14.08 3.78 -1.36
C MET A 189 14.84 3.04 -2.47
N VAL A 190 14.13 2.37 -3.38
CA VAL A 190 14.74 1.70 -4.53
C VAL A 190 15.36 2.71 -5.48
N ILE A 191 14.61 3.75 -5.82
CA ILE A 191 15.07 4.80 -6.74
C ILE A 191 16.30 5.51 -6.15
N ASP A 192 16.23 5.97 -4.91
CA ASP A 192 17.35 6.63 -4.22
C ASP A 192 18.61 5.76 -4.22
N LYS A 193 18.49 4.50 -3.78
CA LYS A 193 19.59 3.52 -3.76
C LYS A 193 20.28 3.39 -5.12
N TYR A 194 19.49 3.25 -6.18
CA TYR A 194 20.04 2.94 -7.50
C TYR A 194 20.46 4.17 -8.30
N MET A 195 19.91 5.34 -8.03
CA MET A 195 20.44 6.61 -8.56
C MET A 195 21.77 6.95 -7.89
N LYS A 196 21.87 6.90 -6.56
CA LYS A 196 23.12 7.11 -5.83
C LYS A 196 24.24 6.15 -6.26
N SER A 197 23.91 4.91 -6.61
CA SER A 197 24.89 3.93 -7.10
C SER A 197 25.23 4.05 -8.60
N GLY A 198 24.58 4.94 -9.34
CA GLY A 198 24.74 5.14 -10.79
C GLY A 198 24.17 3.99 -11.64
N GLN A 199 23.45 3.04 -11.06
CA GLN A 199 22.81 1.94 -11.79
C GLN A 199 21.48 2.36 -12.43
N LEU A 200 20.78 3.30 -11.83
CA LEU A 200 19.62 3.97 -12.41
C LEU A 200 20.09 5.32 -12.98
N THR A 201 19.66 5.62 -14.21
CA THR A 201 19.98 6.89 -14.87
C THR A 201 19.42 8.04 -14.02
N GLU A 202 20.29 8.95 -13.62
CA GLU A 202 19.90 10.14 -12.89
C GLU A 202 18.90 10.97 -13.69
N SER A 203 17.78 11.28 -13.07
CA SER A 203 16.65 11.94 -13.70
C SER A 203 15.72 12.50 -12.62
N PRO A 204 15.02 13.63 -12.86
CA PRO A 204 14.03 14.13 -11.91
C PRO A 204 12.92 13.08 -11.64
N VAL A 205 12.54 12.97 -10.38
CA VAL A 205 11.44 12.12 -9.91
C VAL A 205 10.37 13.01 -9.31
N PHE A 206 9.26 13.17 -10.00
CA PHE A 206 8.14 13.97 -9.53
C PHE A 206 7.14 13.10 -8.78
N MET A 207 6.71 13.57 -7.62
CA MET A 207 5.75 12.86 -6.77
C MET A 207 4.51 13.71 -6.58
N GLU A 208 3.33 13.11 -6.73
CA GLU A 208 2.07 13.83 -6.55
C GLU A 208 0.97 12.96 -5.90
N GLY A 209 0.10 13.64 -5.17
CA GLY A 209 -0.96 13.05 -4.37
C GLY A 209 -0.54 12.96 -2.90
N MET A 210 -1.14 12.03 -2.14
CA MET A 210 -0.88 11.88 -0.70
C MET A 210 0.49 11.25 -0.34
N ILE A 211 1.43 11.17 -1.29
CA ILE A 211 2.71 10.48 -1.06
C ILE A 211 3.51 11.21 0.00
N GLN A 212 3.54 12.55 -0.07
CA GLN A 212 4.30 13.39 0.87
C GLN A 212 3.77 13.27 2.30
N GLU A 213 2.46 13.39 2.49
CA GLU A 213 1.85 13.28 3.81
C GLU A 213 2.03 11.87 4.39
N ALA A 214 1.87 10.84 3.54
CA ALA A 214 2.12 9.47 3.96
C ALA A 214 3.58 9.25 4.35
N THR A 215 4.53 9.82 3.60
CA THR A 215 5.96 9.74 3.90
C THR A 215 6.30 10.44 5.22
N ALA A 216 5.76 11.63 5.47
CA ALA A 216 5.93 12.34 6.74
C ALA A 216 5.43 11.52 7.94
N ILE A 217 4.35 10.73 7.76
CA ILE A 217 3.88 9.81 8.82
C ILE A 217 4.89 8.66 9.02
N HIS A 218 5.54 8.16 7.97
CA HIS A 218 6.60 7.13 8.11
C HIS A 218 7.80 7.69 8.89
N GLU A 219 8.22 8.91 8.58
CA GLU A 219 9.33 9.57 9.27
C GLU A 219 9.02 9.92 10.73
N ALA A 220 7.75 10.20 11.04
CA ALA A 220 7.29 10.46 12.41
C ALA A 220 7.23 9.20 13.29
N HIS A 221 7.26 8.00 12.69
CA HIS A 221 7.17 6.72 13.39
C HIS A 221 8.29 5.74 13.01
N PRO A 222 9.58 6.13 13.13
CA PRO A 222 10.70 5.31 12.70
C PRO A 222 10.83 3.99 13.46
N GLU A 223 10.26 3.88 14.66
CA GLU A 223 10.25 2.67 15.47
C GLU A 223 9.46 1.51 14.86
N TYR A 224 8.57 1.81 13.88
CA TYR A 224 7.79 0.82 13.14
C TYR A 224 8.44 0.40 11.82
N LEU A 225 9.57 1.03 11.44
CA LEU A 225 10.29 0.77 10.20
C LEU A 225 11.31 -0.36 10.37
N GLU A 226 11.85 -0.85 9.24
CA GLU A 226 12.95 -1.80 9.22
C GLU A 226 14.18 -1.19 9.94
N ARG A 227 14.92 -2.04 10.65
CA ARG A 227 15.98 -1.61 11.57
C ARG A 227 17.05 -0.72 10.92
N SER A 228 17.50 -1.06 9.72
CA SER A 228 18.55 -0.26 9.05
C SER A 228 18.00 1.07 8.54
N LEU A 229 16.76 1.10 8.08
CA LEU A 229 16.09 2.33 7.68
C LEU A 229 15.86 3.26 8.87
N LYS A 230 15.37 2.70 9.99
CA LYS A 230 15.25 3.44 11.25
C LYS A 230 16.56 4.11 11.66
N GLN A 231 17.67 3.35 11.58
CA GLN A 231 18.97 3.86 11.93
C GLN A 231 19.41 5.00 10.98
N LYS A 232 19.18 4.86 9.69
CA LYS A 232 19.46 5.93 8.71
C LYS A 232 18.71 7.21 9.04
N ILE A 233 17.41 7.13 9.27
CA ILE A 233 16.56 8.31 9.58
C ILE A 233 16.97 9.00 10.89
N LEU A 234 17.33 8.24 11.93
CA LEU A 234 17.59 8.79 13.25
C LEU A 234 19.04 9.20 13.51
N GLU A 235 20.01 8.56 12.85
CA GLU A 235 21.43 8.65 13.22
C GLU A 235 22.30 9.21 12.10
N THR A 236 21.79 9.28 10.86
CA THR A 236 22.57 9.76 9.71
C THR A 236 21.82 10.80 8.90
N ASP A 237 22.52 11.59 8.09
CA ASP A 237 21.92 12.51 7.12
C ASP A 237 21.51 11.80 5.80
N ASP A 238 21.51 10.46 5.77
CA ASP A 238 21.15 9.66 4.59
C ASP A 238 19.70 9.15 4.67
N ASN A 239 18.75 10.08 4.76
CA ASN A 239 17.33 9.76 4.70
C ASN A 239 16.89 9.49 3.25
N PRO A 240 16.50 8.27 2.86
CA PRO A 240 16.12 7.96 1.49
C PRO A 240 14.81 8.60 1.04
N PHE A 241 14.05 9.21 1.95
CA PHE A 241 12.83 9.93 1.64
C PHE A 241 13.08 11.41 1.32
N ASP A 242 14.21 11.96 1.76
CA ASP A 242 14.64 13.34 1.54
C ASP A 242 15.77 13.40 0.50
N SER A 243 15.64 12.63 -0.57
CA SER A 243 16.63 12.55 -1.64
C SER A 243 16.52 13.75 -2.58
N GLU A 244 17.67 14.27 -3.03
CA GLU A 244 17.75 15.38 -4.01
C GLU A 244 17.09 15.09 -5.36
N TYR A 245 16.83 13.83 -5.67
CA TYR A 245 16.13 13.42 -6.89
C TYR A 245 14.63 13.64 -6.85
N PHE A 246 14.04 13.85 -5.67
CA PHE A 246 12.60 13.90 -5.46
C PHE A 246 12.06 15.32 -5.44
N THR A 247 11.05 15.57 -6.24
CA THR A 247 10.31 16.84 -6.27
C THR A 247 8.84 16.58 -6.02
N ASN A 248 8.30 17.17 -4.96
CA ASN A 248 6.87 17.09 -4.65
C ASN A 248 6.10 18.12 -5.48
N ILE A 249 5.03 17.68 -6.13
CA ILE A 249 4.10 18.55 -6.87
C ILE A 249 2.94 18.88 -5.92
N GLU A 250 2.95 20.08 -5.38
CA GLU A 250 1.93 20.55 -4.42
C GLU A 250 0.69 21.12 -5.11
N HIS A 251 0.86 21.73 -6.29
CA HIS A 251 -0.20 22.42 -7.01
C HIS A 251 -0.22 22.02 -8.49
N ALA A 252 -1.39 22.09 -9.10
CA ALA A 252 -1.59 21.74 -10.51
C ALA A 252 -0.69 22.54 -11.47
N ASP A 253 -0.41 23.81 -11.16
CA ASP A 253 0.45 24.69 -11.96
C ASP A 253 1.91 24.22 -11.95
N SER A 254 2.34 23.49 -10.93
CA SER A 254 3.70 22.91 -10.85
C SER A 254 3.90 21.68 -11.76
N ARG A 255 2.84 21.20 -12.41
CA ARG A 255 2.92 20.07 -13.37
C ARG A 255 3.58 20.44 -14.70
N ASP A 256 3.81 21.72 -14.97
CA ASP A 256 4.43 22.16 -16.23
C ASP A 256 5.79 21.49 -16.47
N GLU A 257 6.58 21.26 -15.43
CA GLU A 257 7.89 20.67 -15.56
C GLU A 257 7.84 19.19 -15.99
N PRO A 258 7.13 18.27 -15.29
CA PRO A 258 7.02 16.89 -15.74
C PRO A 258 6.26 16.75 -17.07
N LEU A 259 5.46 17.72 -17.48
CA LEU A 259 4.71 17.68 -18.73
C LEU A 259 5.46 18.24 -19.94
N ARG A 260 6.61 18.93 -19.77
CA ARG A 260 7.44 19.41 -20.88
C ARG A 260 7.90 18.26 -21.78
N GLU A 261 7.84 18.44 -23.10
CA GLU A 261 8.11 17.38 -24.08
C GLU A 261 9.53 16.82 -24.00
N ASP A 262 10.53 17.66 -23.74
CA ASP A 262 11.97 17.33 -23.88
C ASP A 262 12.66 16.93 -22.55
N SER A 263 11.91 16.68 -21.48
CA SER A 263 12.49 16.32 -20.18
C SER A 263 12.18 14.88 -19.79
N PRO A 264 13.11 13.94 -20.00
CA PRO A 264 12.97 12.58 -19.46
C PRO A 264 12.82 12.66 -17.94
N CYS A 265 11.82 11.96 -17.38
CA CYS A 265 11.59 11.97 -15.95
C CYS A 265 10.82 10.71 -15.49
N ILE A 266 10.80 10.51 -14.20
CA ILE A 266 9.92 9.55 -13.53
C ILE A 266 8.81 10.34 -12.84
N VAL A 267 7.57 9.92 -13.01
CA VAL A 267 6.42 10.45 -12.26
C VAL A 267 5.81 9.34 -11.43
N ILE A 268 5.74 9.54 -10.13
CA ILE A 268 5.09 8.65 -9.17
C ILE A 268 3.84 9.36 -8.66
N ALA A 269 2.66 8.84 -9.00
CA ALA A 269 1.42 9.53 -8.66
C ALA A 269 0.29 8.59 -8.23
N THR A 270 -0.56 9.08 -7.34
CA THR A 270 -1.78 8.37 -6.90
C THR A 270 -2.96 8.68 -7.85
N SER A 271 -3.87 7.76 -8.07
CA SER A 271 -4.05 6.47 -7.43
C SER A 271 -3.35 5.34 -8.21
N GLY A 272 -2.99 4.28 -7.49
CA GLY A 272 -2.29 3.12 -8.07
C GLY A 272 -3.08 2.31 -9.10
N MET A 273 -4.40 2.51 -9.20
CA MET A 273 -5.28 1.78 -10.12
C MET A 273 -5.86 2.66 -11.24
N LEU A 274 -5.38 3.90 -11.40
CA LEU A 274 -5.88 4.90 -12.35
C LEU A 274 -7.39 5.25 -12.15
N GLU A 275 -7.92 5.09 -10.94
CA GLU A 275 -9.35 5.33 -10.65
C GLU A 275 -9.66 6.76 -10.20
N GLY A 276 -8.67 7.64 -10.19
CA GLY A 276 -8.81 9.04 -9.76
C GLY A 276 -7.46 9.61 -9.35
N GLY A 277 -7.48 10.86 -8.88
CA GLY A 277 -6.28 11.55 -8.43
C GLY A 277 -5.40 12.12 -9.56
N PRO A 278 -4.27 12.70 -9.20
CA PRO A 278 -3.38 13.40 -10.14
C PRO A 278 -2.80 12.50 -11.24
N VAL A 279 -2.67 11.20 -10.98
CA VAL A 279 -2.16 10.22 -11.95
C VAL A 279 -2.92 10.25 -13.29
N LEU A 280 -4.20 10.61 -13.29
CA LEU A 280 -5.00 10.68 -14.52
C LEU A 280 -4.54 11.79 -15.46
N GLU A 281 -4.03 12.91 -14.91
CA GLU A 281 -3.48 13.98 -15.72
C GLU A 281 -2.21 13.54 -16.44
N TYR A 282 -1.28 12.92 -15.72
CA TYR A 282 -0.06 12.34 -16.32
C TYR A 282 -0.38 11.23 -17.31
N PHE A 283 -1.32 10.36 -16.97
CA PHE A 283 -1.77 9.31 -17.88
C PHE A 283 -2.30 9.88 -19.21
N ARG A 284 -3.11 10.93 -19.14
CA ARG A 284 -3.67 11.61 -20.31
C ARG A 284 -2.57 12.15 -21.23
N ASN A 285 -1.51 12.70 -20.65
CA ASN A 285 -0.44 13.34 -21.39
C ASN A 285 0.64 12.34 -21.87
N PHE A 286 0.91 11.28 -21.09
CA PHE A 286 2.00 10.35 -21.41
C PHE A 286 1.54 9.16 -22.27
N ALA A 287 0.30 8.71 -22.13
CA ALA A 287 -0.20 7.55 -22.85
C ALA A 287 -0.19 7.68 -24.38
N PRO A 288 -0.43 8.86 -24.98
CA PRO A 288 -0.38 9.00 -26.44
C PRO A 288 1.01 8.91 -27.06
N ASP A 289 2.09 9.14 -26.30
CA ASP A 289 3.46 9.12 -26.82
C ASP A 289 4.12 7.75 -26.65
N LYS A 290 4.55 7.16 -27.78
CA LYS A 290 5.22 5.85 -27.83
C LYS A 290 6.59 5.81 -27.14
N LYS A 291 7.22 6.97 -26.85
CA LYS A 291 8.48 7.06 -26.10
C LYS A 291 8.29 6.78 -24.61
N ASN A 292 7.08 6.97 -24.10
CA ASN A 292 6.77 6.86 -22.69
C ASN A 292 6.40 5.42 -22.28
N LYS A 293 6.40 5.18 -20.99
CA LYS A 293 5.96 3.90 -20.42
C LYS A 293 5.12 4.11 -19.16
N ILE A 294 4.08 3.30 -19.00
CA ILE A 294 3.32 3.17 -17.76
C ILE A 294 3.75 1.87 -17.08
N LEU A 295 4.26 2.00 -15.86
CA LEU A 295 4.84 0.90 -15.09
C LEU A 295 3.98 0.60 -13.87
N PHE A 296 3.26 -0.52 -13.90
CA PHE A 296 2.42 -0.94 -12.78
C PHE A 296 3.24 -1.76 -11.78
N VAL A 297 3.36 -1.26 -10.56
CA VAL A 297 4.11 -1.89 -9.45
C VAL A 297 3.20 -2.41 -8.33
N SER A 298 1.89 -2.27 -8.49
CA SER A 298 0.88 -2.70 -7.53
C SER A 298 -0.19 -3.56 -8.19
N TYR A 299 -0.94 -4.29 -7.35
CA TYR A 299 -2.06 -5.10 -7.80
C TYR A 299 -3.13 -4.24 -8.49
N GLN A 300 -3.66 -4.74 -9.60
CA GLN A 300 -4.71 -4.08 -10.37
C GLN A 300 -6.01 -4.88 -10.25
N VAL A 301 -6.99 -4.32 -9.55
CA VAL A 301 -8.30 -4.96 -9.32
C VAL A 301 -9.09 -5.05 -10.62
N ASN A 302 -9.79 -6.16 -10.81
CA ASN A 302 -10.68 -6.37 -11.97
C ASN A 302 -11.70 -5.22 -12.09
N GLY A 303 -11.86 -4.70 -13.33
CA GLY A 303 -12.79 -3.62 -13.62
C GLY A 303 -12.19 -2.21 -13.52
N THR A 304 -11.04 -2.03 -12.88
CA THR A 304 -10.37 -0.72 -12.80
C THR A 304 -9.75 -0.30 -14.14
N LEU A 305 -9.54 1.00 -14.31
CA LEU A 305 -8.89 1.54 -15.50
C LEU A 305 -7.46 0.99 -15.62
N GLY A 306 -6.70 0.95 -14.52
CA GLY A 306 -5.34 0.40 -14.52
C GLY A 306 -5.31 -1.06 -14.99
N ARG A 307 -6.28 -1.88 -14.57
CA ARG A 307 -6.41 -3.27 -15.04
C ARG A 307 -6.68 -3.34 -16.55
N ARG A 308 -7.57 -2.52 -17.08
CA ARG A 308 -7.87 -2.47 -18.50
C ARG A 308 -6.66 -2.06 -19.34
N VAL A 309 -5.90 -1.06 -18.87
CA VAL A 309 -4.67 -0.61 -19.53
C VAL A 309 -3.61 -1.71 -19.51
N MET A 310 -3.42 -2.35 -18.37
CA MET A 310 -2.47 -3.45 -18.19
C MET A 310 -2.82 -4.66 -19.08
N ASP A 311 -4.11 -4.95 -19.26
CA ASP A 311 -4.60 -6.02 -20.13
C ASP A 311 -4.54 -5.65 -21.63
N GLY A 312 -3.99 -4.48 -21.99
CA GLY A 312 -3.69 -4.10 -23.38
C GLY A 312 -4.76 -3.26 -24.07
N ALA A 313 -5.65 -2.59 -23.33
CA ALA A 313 -6.57 -1.61 -23.93
C ALA A 313 -5.80 -0.54 -24.71
N ARG A 314 -6.19 -0.28 -25.96
CA ARG A 314 -5.58 0.73 -26.84
C ARG A 314 -6.26 2.09 -26.78
N GLN A 315 -7.48 2.11 -26.29
CA GLN A 315 -8.25 3.33 -26.03
C GLN A 315 -9.06 3.17 -24.76
N VAL A 316 -9.11 4.21 -23.98
CA VAL A 316 -9.90 4.28 -22.75
C VAL A 316 -10.60 5.61 -22.67
N THR A 317 -11.73 5.62 -21.96
CA THR A 317 -12.50 6.82 -21.70
C THR A 317 -12.27 7.23 -20.25
N ILE A 318 -11.87 8.48 -20.03
CA ILE A 318 -11.68 9.06 -18.70
C ILE A 318 -12.51 10.36 -18.58
N MET A 319 -12.89 10.69 -17.34
CA MET A 319 -13.52 11.97 -17.03
C MET A 319 -12.43 13.05 -16.93
N GLY A 320 -12.57 14.13 -17.70
CA GLY A 320 -11.70 15.30 -17.57
C GLY A 320 -12.03 16.11 -16.30
N GLN A 321 -11.13 16.98 -15.90
CA GLN A 321 -11.36 17.92 -14.78
C GLN A 321 -12.55 18.87 -15.02
N ASP A 322 -12.82 19.14 -16.30
CA ASP A 322 -13.97 19.93 -16.77
C ASP A 322 -15.30 19.16 -16.79
N GLY A 323 -15.31 17.92 -16.28
CA GLY A 323 -16.47 17.04 -16.29
C GLY A 323 -16.81 16.43 -17.65
N LYS A 324 -15.98 16.69 -18.69
CA LYS A 324 -16.20 16.11 -20.02
C LYS A 324 -15.50 14.75 -20.13
N VAL A 325 -16.13 13.90 -20.89
CA VAL A 325 -15.57 12.59 -21.25
C VAL A 325 -14.51 12.77 -22.33
N GLN A 326 -13.31 12.24 -22.10
CA GLN A 326 -12.20 12.27 -23.04
C GLN A 326 -11.78 10.87 -23.39
N VAL A 327 -11.49 10.62 -24.66
CA VAL A 327 -10.88 9.37 -25.15
C VAL A 327 -9.37 9.53 -25.18
N VAL A 328 -8.67 8.66 -24.47
CA VAL A 328 -7.20 8.62 -24.45
C VAL A 328 -6.75 7.42 -25.27
N THR A 329 -5.94 7.66 -26.30
CA THR A 329 -5.29 6.60 -27.07
C THR A 329 -3.98 6.21 -26.38
N ILE A 330 -3.74 4.91 -26.22
CA ILE A 330 -2.56 4.38 -25.54
C ILE A 330 -1.58 3.85 -26.58
N ASN A 331 -0.55 4.64 -26.85
CA ASN A 331 0.56 4.30 -27.75
C ASN A 331 1.84 3.98 -26.98
N CYS A 332 1.93 4.43 -25.72
CA CYS A 332 3.07 4.16 -24.84
C CYS A 332 3.23 2.69 -24.50
N GLY A 333 4.41 2.32 -24.01
CA GLY A 333 4.64 1.02 -23.40
C GLY A 333 3.83 0.84 -22.12
N THR A 334 3.34 -0.37 -21.86
CA THR A 334 2.73 -0.74 -20.59
C THR A 334 3.42 -1.98 -20.07
N GLU A 335 3.82 -1.98 -18.80
CA GLU A 335 4.51 -3.10 -18.18
C GLU A 335 4.02 -3.29 -16.74
N LYS A 336 3.94 -4.54 -16.29
CA LYS A 336 3.67 -4.90 -14.90
C LYS A 336 4.95 -5.49 -14.29
N LEU A 337 5.41 -4.94 -13.19
CA LEU A 337 6.47 -5.50 -12.37
C LEU A 337 5.87 -6.14 -11.11
N GLU A 338 5.94 -7.45 -11.04
CA GLU A 338 5.54 -8.21 -9.87
C GLU A 338 6.66 -8.22 -8.82
N GLY A 339 6.28 -8.27 -7.52
CA GLY A 339 7.24 -8.39 -6.42
C GLY A 339 7.39 -7.15 -5.54
N PHE A 340 6.83 -6.00 -5.94
CA PHE A 340 6.68 -4.84 -5.04
C PHE A 340 5.45 -4.96 -4.12
N SER A 341 4.74 -6.07 -4.14
CA SER A 341 3.52 -6.25 -3.34
C SER A 341 3.80 -6.26 -1.83
N GLY A 342 2.96 -5.56 -1.07
CA GLY A 342 2.94 -5.60 0.38
C GLY A 342 2.32 -6.85 0.98
N HIS A 343 1.78 -7.75 0.16
CA HIS A 343 1.23 -9.02 0.60
C HIS A 343 2.26 -10.15 0.46
N SER A 344 2.11 -11.16 1.30
CA SER A 344 2.82 -12.41 1.16
C SER A 344 2.40 -13.15 -0.12
N ASP A 345 3.33 -13.75 -0.82
CA ASP A 345 3.03 -14.71 -1.87
C ASP A 345 2.58 -16.06 -1.28
N TYR A 346 2.22 -17.00 -2.15
CA TYR A 346 1.75 -18.32 -1.72
C TYR A 346 2.75 -19.04 -0.81
N ASN A 347 4.04 -19.04 -1.14
CA ASN A 347 5.07 -19.71 -0.34
C ASN A 347 5.27 -19.03 1.02
N GLN A 348 5.19 -17.71 1.07
CA GLN A 348 5.28 -16.94 2.30
C GLN A 348 4.05 -17.18 3.20
N LEU A 349 2.83 -17.21 2.63
CA LEU A 349 1.61 -17.55 3.36
C LEU A 349 1.68 -18.95 3.95
N MET A 350 2.09 -19.94 3.15
CA MET A 350 2.28 -21.33 3.62
C MET A 350 3.33 -21.42 4.72
N SER A 351 4.45 -20.72 4.56
CA SER A 351 5.54 -20.67 5.56
C SER A 351 5.07 -20.03 6.86
N TYR A 352 4.30 -18.95 6.78
CA TYR A 352 3.70 -18.29 7.95
C TYR A 352 2.77 -19.25 8.72
N VAL A 353 1.85 -19.90 8.02
CA VAL A 353 0.94 -20.89 8.62
C VAL A 353 1.70 -22.08 9.21
N GLN A 354 2.70 -22.62 8.48
CA GLN A 354 3.53 -23.73 8.95
C GLN A 354 4.31 -23.38 10.23
N ARG A 355 4.81 -22.14 10.33
CA ARG A 355 5.50 -21.67 11.53
C ARG A 355 4.60 -21.66 12.76
N LEU A 356 3.30 -21.39 12.59
CA LEU A 356 2.31 -21.39 13.65
C LEU A 356 1.67 -22.77 13.89
N ARG A 357 1.76 -23.70 12.93
CA ARG A 357 1.07 -25.01 12.93
C ARG A 357 1.15 -25.79 14.23
N PRO A 358 2.28 -25.88 14.93
CA PRO A 358 2.38 -26.65 16.18
C PRO A 358 1.40 -26.17 17.29
N LYS A 359 0.89 -24.94 17.18
CA LYS A 359 -0.01 -24.30 18.15
C LYS A 359 -1.47 -24.26 17.68
N LEU A 360 -1.70 -24.47 16.37
CA LEU A 360 -2.99 -24.28 15.73
C LEU A 360 -3.90 -25.51 15.86
N ARG A 361 -5.18 -25.25 16.13
CA ARG A 361 -6.27 -26.23 16.02
C ARG A 361 -7.16 -25.94 14.80
N ARG A 362 -7.22 -24.67 14.37
CA ARG A 362 -8.08 -24.23 13.26
C ARG A 362 -7.40 -23.10 12.49
N VAL A 363 -7.52 -23.17 11.18
CA VAL A 363 -7.17 -22.06 10.27
C VAL A 363 -8.40 -21.68 9.48
N LEU A 364 -8.73 -20.40 9.49
CA LEU A 364 -9.76 -19.79 8.66
C LEU A 364 -9.08 -18.94 7.62
N VAL A 365 -9.56 -18.94 6.39
CA VAL A 365 -8.99 -18.21 5.26
C VAL A 365 -9.98 -17.16 4.78
N ASN A 366 -9.54 -15.92 4.64
CA ASN A 366 -10.33 -14.80 4.14
C ASN A 366 -9.51 -13.88 3.24
N HIS A 367 -10.05 -12.70 2.91
CA HIS A 367 -9.36 -11.62 2.21
C HIS A 367 -8.61 -12.09 0.95
N GLY A 368 -9.37 -12.60 -0.02
CA GLY A 368 -8.87 -13.05 -1.31
C GLY A 368 -10.00 -13.43 -2.25
N GLU A 369 -9.69 -13.54 -3.53
CA GLU A 369 -10.64 -14.06 -4.51
C GLU A 369 -11.03 -15.50 -4.13
N ARG A 370 -12.29 -15.86 -4.38
CA ARG A 370 -12.84 -17.18 -3.99
C ARG A 370 -11.93 -18.36 -4.37
N ARG A 371 -11.39 -18.35 -5.61
CA ARG A 371 -10.49 -19.41 -6.09
C ARG A 371 -9.20 -19.48 -5.28
N LYS A 372 -8.61 -18.32 -4.95
CA LYS A 372 -7.36 -18.22 -4.18
C LYS A 372 -7.54 -18.66 -2.74
N SER A 373 -8.62 -18.21 -2.10
CA SER A 373 -8.97 -18.63 -0.74
C SER A 373 -9.21 -20.14 -0.64
N GLN A 374 -9.91 -20.73 -1.61
CA GLN A 374 -10.14 -22.17 -1.67
C GLN A 374 -8.84 -22.95 -1.90
N ASN A 375 -7.96 -22.44 -2.77
CA ASN A 375 -6.66 -23.07 -3.07
C ASN A 375 -5.78 -23.09 -1.80
N LEU A 376 -5.62 -21.93 -1.13
CA LEU A 376 -4.85 -21.85 0.10
C LEU A 376 -5.42 -22.75 1.19
N SER A 377 -6.74 -22.72 1.43
CA SER A 377 -7.41 -23.56 2.42
C SER A 377 -7.17 -25.05 2.16
N SER A 378 -7.26 -25.48 0.89
CA SER A 378 -7.00 -26.89 0.50
C SER A 378 -5.54 -27.28 0.69
N SER A 379 -4.61 -26.33 0.59
CA SER A 379 -3.16 -26.59 0.74
C SER A 379 -2.71 -26.65 2.20
N ILE A 380 -3.45 -25.98 3.12
CA ILE A 380 -3.18 -25.98 4.56
C ILE A 380 -3.63 -27.30 5.20
N ASN A 381 -4.70 -27.92 4.70
CA ASN A 381 -5.21 -29.22 5.19
C ASN A 381 -4.24 -30.37 4.82
#